data_7cd535b87a6ebf5f161f6d7d53b33980
#
_entry.id   7cd535b87a6ebf5f161f6d7d53b33980
#
_cell.length_a   1.000
_cell.length_b   1.000
_cell.length_c   1.000
_cell.angle_alpha   90.00
_cell.angle_beta   90.00
_cell.angle_gamma   90.00
#
_symmetry.space_group_name_H-M   'P 1'
#
loop_
_entity.id
_entity.type
_entity.pdbx_description
1 polymer ?
#
loop_
_entity_poly.entity_id
_entity_poly.type
_entity_poly.pdbx_seq_one_letter_code
_entity_poly.pdbx_strand_id
1 'polypeptide(L)'
;MRITLIDDSIPFDGSTPRKRSIGGAEKAFVGLSEAFAAKGYEVTAVNRCESYFELNGVRWLPFDAPRPPDCEILIAFRRPTLLQEIDDVDQRFLWLWGPLSFLNKAKHQVLLDRYMPTLIYLGEIQRRSWKPNRIYQEAIIVPGVADAYLDFESDQSEPPPVAITTTHPRHEMHEILRLWVDEIRPNNDHAQLHIYSTSLSRWRDTGDIGNDFDDLIPMVLKSEKC
;
A
#
# COMPACT_ATOMS: atom_id res chain seq x y z
N MET A 1 -1.17 25.54 6.09
CA MET A 1 -0.06 24.55 6.24
C MET A 1 0.09 23.83 4.92
N ARG A 2 1.31 23.80 4.38
CA ARG A 2 1.67 23.15 3.12
C ARG A 2 2.27 21.79 3.41
N ILE A 3 1.64 20.76 2.85
CA ILE A 3 2.04 19.35 3.05
C ILE A 3 2.45 18.78 1.69
N THR A 4 3.63 18.19 1.61
CA THR A 4 4.06 17.46 0.42
C THR A 4 4.24 15.98 0.75
N LEU A 5 3.54 15.12 0.00
CA LEU A 5 3.74 13.68 0.03
C LEU A 5 4.52 13.26 -1.21
N ILE A 6 5.53 12.39 -1.03
CA ILE A 6 6.37 11.94 -2.16
C ILE A 6 6.46 10.42 -2.18
N ASP A 7 6.20 9.82 -3.36
CA ASP A 7 6.39 8.40 -3.67
C ASP A 7 7.02 8.21 -5.06
N ASP A 8 8.01 7.35 -5.17
CA ASP A 8 8.71 7.03 -6.42
C ASP A 8 8.48 5.59 -6.90
N SER A 9 7.46 4.90 -6.39
CA SER A 9 7.27 3.46 -6.63
C SER A 9 6.75 3.14 -8.04
N ILE A 10 5.46 3.08 -8.21
CA ILE A 10 4.78 2.71 -9.45
C ILE A 10 3.96 3.89 -10.01
N PRO A 11 3.59 3.88 -11.30
CA PRO A 11 2.68 4.88 -11.85
C PRO A 11 1.27 4.76 -11.26
N PHE A 12 0.82 5.83 -10.59
CA PHE A 12 -0.56 6.02 -10.15
C PHE A 12 -0.83 7.51 -9.91
N ASP A 13 -2.08 7.86 -9.71
CA ASP A 13 -2.54 9.21 -9.36
C ASP A 13 -3.81 9.16 -8.49
N GLY A 14 -4.34 10.32 -8.12
CA GLY A 14 -5.56 10.42 -7.31
C GLY A 14 -6.81 9.81 -7.95
N SER A 15 -6.86 9.68 -9.28
CA SER A 15 -7.96 9.04 -9.98
C SER A 15 -7.84 7.51 -10.05
N THR A 16 -6.63 7.00 -9.94
CA THR A 16 -6.31 5.58 -10.15
C THR A 16 -7.14 4.62 -9.29
N PRO A 17 -7.32 4.83 -7.96
CA PRO A 17 -8.12 3.91 -7.14
C PRO A 17 -9.59 3.78 -7.56
N ARG A 18 -10.11 4.79 -8.29
CA ARG A 18 -11.49 4.81 -8.80
C ARG A 18 -11.64 4.17 -10.18
N LYS A 19 -10.53 4.02 -10.91
CA LYS A 19 -10.52 3.52 -12.30
C LYS A 19 -10.06 2.08 -12.43
N ARG A 20 -9.13 1.64 -11.55
CA ARG A 20 -8.54 0.30 -11.60
C ARG A 20 -8.10 -0.20 -10.23
N SER A 21 -7.90 -1.50 -10.12
CA SER A 21 -7.27 -2.10 -8.94
C SER A 21 -5.86 -1.56 -8.75
N ILE A 22 -5.52 -1.25 -7.49
CA ILE A 22 -4.21 -0.73 -7.08
C ILE A 22 -3.90 -1.26 -5.68
N GLY A 23 -2.63 -1.30 -5.30
CA GLY A 23 -2.20 -1.77 -3.99
C GLY A 23 -2.74 -0.96 -2.82
N GLY A 24 -2.84 -1.59 -1.65
CA GLY A 24 -3.34 -0.93 -0.44
C GLY A 24 -2.49 0.27 -0.02
N ALA A 25 -1.19 0.21 -0.26
CA ALA A 25 -0.26 1.29 0.05
C ALA A 25 -0.52 2.54 -0.82
N GLU A 26 -0.74 2.36 -2.13
CA GLU A 26 -1.08 3.45 -3.04
C GLU A 26 -2.45 4.04 -2.72
N LYS A 27 -3.44 3.19 -2.37
CA LYS A 27 -4.75 3.66 -1.88
C LYS A 27 -4.60 4.51 -0.63
N ALA A 28 -3.76 4.09 0.32
CA ALA A 28 -3.51 4.85 1.55
C ALA A 28 -2.82 6.19 1.26
N PHE A 29 -1.87 6.22 0.31
CA PHE A 29 -1.22 7.47 -0.12
C PHE A 29 -2.24 8.46 -0.70
N VAL A 30 -3.10 8.01 -1.62
CA VAL A 30 -4.17 8.83 -2.20
C VAL A 30 -5.13 9.29 -1.12
N GLY A 31 -5.63 8.37 -0.29
CA GLY A 31 -6.59 8.68 0.76
C GLY A 31 -6.07 9.67 1.79
N LEU A 32 -4.79 9.56 2.20
CA LEU A 32 -4.17 10.49 3.12
C LEU A 32 -4.02 11.89 2.49
N SER A 33 -3.61 11.95 1.22
CA SER A 33 -3.49 13.22 0.49
C SER A 33 -4.84 13.94 0.41
N GLU A 34 -5.89 13.24 0.03
CA GLU A 34 -7.26 13.79 -0.06
C GLU A 34 -7.82 14.18 1.32
N ALA A 35 -7.54 13.37 2.36
CA ALA A 35 -7.98 13.68 3.73
C ALA A 35 -7.33 14.97 4.29
N PHE A 36 -6.06 15.22 3.99
CA PHE A 36 -5.41 16.48 4.35
C PHE A 36 -6.01 17.66 3.58
N ALA A 37 -6.26 17.51 2.29
CA ALA A 37 -6.89 18.55 1.47
C ALA A 37 -8.31 18.86 1.97
N ALA A 38 -9.10 17.85 2.31
CA ALA A 38 -10.44 18.01 2.89
C ALA A 38 -10.43 18.75 4.24
N LYS A 39 -9.31 18.68 4.99
CA LYS A 39 -9.09 19.47 6.21
C LYS A 39 -8.63 20.92 5.95
N GLY A 40 -8.53 21.33 4.69
CA GLY A 40 -8.14 22.69 4.29
C GLY A 40 -6.64 22.92 4.24
N TYR A 41 -5.82 21.87 4.25
CA TYR A 41 -4.38 22.00 4.01
C TYR A 41 -4.07 22.12 2.52
N GLU A 42 -2.99 22.83 2.19
CA GLU A 42 -2.47 22.91 0.84
C GLU A 42 -1.60 21.68 0.57
N VAL A 43 -2.11 20.75 -0.24
CA VAL A 43 -1.49 19.43 -0.43
C VAL A 43 -0.92 19.27 -1.82
N THR A 44 0.34 18.85 -1.88
CA THR A 44 1.02 18.43 -3.10
C THR A 44 1.43 16.96 -2.99
N ALA A 45 1.00 16.16 -3.96
CA ALA A 45 1.41 14.77 -4.11
C ALA A 45 2.38 14.65 -5.28
N VAL A 46 3.63 14.29 -5.00
CA VAL A 46 4.67 14.08 -6.01
C VAL A 46 4.85 12.59 -6.20
N ASN A 47 4.54 12.10 -7.39
CA ASN A 47 4.69 10.68 -7.70
C ASN A 47 4.86 10.43 -9.20
N ARG A 48 4.82 9.17 -9.66
CA ARG A 48 4.93 8.81 -11.08
C ARG A 48 3.61 8.97 -11.84
N CYS A 49 2.83 10.02 -11.57
CA CYS A 49 1.69 10.37 -12.42
C CYS A 49 2.17 10.90 -13.79
N GLU A 50 1.32 10.79 -14.80
CA GLU A 50 1.69 11.12 -16.19
C GLU A 50 1.85 12.63 -16.43
N SER A 51 1.06 13.45 -15.74
CA SER A 51 1.05 14.91 -15.93
C SER A 51 0.59 15.61 -14.65
N TYR A 52 0.83 16.92 -14.60
CA TYR A 52 0.24 17.78 -13.58
C TYR A 52 -1.30 17.82 -13.71
N PHE A 53 -1.99 17.71 -12.59
CA PHE A 53 -3.43 17.96 -12.49
C PHE A 53 -3.84 18.17 -11.03
N GLU A 54 -5.05 18.66 -10.83
CA GLU A 54 -5.65 18.81 -9.51
C GLU A 54 -6.89 17.91 -9.38
N LEU A 55 -6.99 17.23 -8.26
CA LEU A 55 -8.13 16.37 -7.95
C LEU A 55 -8.38 16.36 -6.44
N ASN A 56 -9.64 16.59 -6.04
CA ASN A 56 -10.07 16.56 -4.64
C ASN A 56 -9.20 17.47 -3.72
N GLY A 57 -8.80 18.64 -4.23
CA GLY A 57 -7.96 19.61 -3.52
C GLY A 57 -6.48 19.24 -3.41
N VAL A 58 -6.05 18.16 -4.05
CA VAL A 58 -4.65 17.73 -4.12
C VAL A 58 -4.03 18.10 -5.46
N ARG A 59 -2.87 18.76 -5.44
CA ARG A 59 -2.02 18.99 -6.60
C ARG A 59 -1.13 17.78 -6.84
N TRP A 60 -1.30 17.11 -7.97
CA TRP A 60 -0.51 15.97 -8.39
C TRP A 60 0.60 16.40 -9.33
N LEU A 61 1.84 16.12 -8.97
CA LEU A 61 3.03 16.48 -9.75
C LEU A 61 3.76 15.21 -10.21
N PRO A 62 4.14 15.11 -11.49
CA PRO A 62 5.05 14.08 -11.97
C PRO A 62 6.36 14.05 -11.19
N PHE A 63 6.92 12.85 -11.01
CA PHE A 63 8.14 12.69 -10.23
C PHE A 63 9.37 13.36 -10.86
N ASP A 64 9.36 13.62 -12.16
CA ASP A 64 10.40 14.33 -12.91
C ASP A 64 10.16 15.85 -12.98
N ALA A 65 9.02 16.34 -12.51
CA ALA A 65 8.74 17.76 -12.43
C ALA A 65 9.56 18.47 -11.34
N PRO A 66 9.78 19.78 -11.44
CA PRO A 66 10.40 20.56 -10.37
C PRO A 66 9.63 20.40 -9.05
N ARG A 67 10.38 20.26 -7.97
CA ARG A 67 9.80 20.17 -6.62
C ARG A 67 9.28 21.52 -6.16
N PRO A 68 8.28 21.55 -5.25
CA PRO A 68 8.00 22.74 -4.47
C PRO A 68 9.28 23.25 -3.80
N PRO A 69 9.51 24.57 -3.74
CA PRO A 69 10.74 25.11 -3.15
C PRO A 69 10.84 24.82 -1.65
N ASP A 70 9.70 24.73 -0.99
CA ASP A 70 9.55 24.53 0.45
C ASP A 70 8.25 23.80 0.78
N CYS A 71 8.16 23.25 1.98
CA CYS A 71 6.92 22.83 2.62
C CYS A 71 7.08 22.77 4.15
N GLU A 72 5.98 22.92 4.88
CA GLU A 72 6.01 22.79 6.35
C GLU A 72 6.11 21.31 6.74
N ILE A 73 5.45 20.41 5.99
CA ILE A 73 5.50 18.97 6.22
C ILE A 73 5.87 18.22 4.94
N LEU A 74 6.93 17.42 5.04
CA LEU A 74 7.29 16.44 4.02
C LEU A 74 7.01 15.03 4.53
N ILE A 75 6.22 14.26 3.78
CA ILE A 75 5.98 12.84 4.04
C ILE A 75 6.65 12.02 2.92
N ALA A 76 7.81 11.45 3.24
CA ALA A 76 8.50 10.51 2.38
C ALA A 76 7.85 9.13 2.50
N PHE A 77 7.33 8.59 1.40
CA PHE A 77 6.61 7.34 1.43
C PHE A 77 7.55 6.17 1.11
N ARG A 78 7.70 5.25 2.05
CA ARG A 78 8.48 4.00 1.94
C ARG A 78 10.00 4.15 1.88
N ARG A 79 10.55 5.22 1.29
CA ARG A 79 11.98 5.30 0.96
C ARG A 79 12.67 6.49 1.64
N PRO A 80 13.74 6.25 2.40
CA PRO A 80 14.52 7.33 3.00
C PRO A 80 15.14 8.30 1.98
N THR A 81 15.35 7.85 0.72
CA THR A 81 15.87 8.70 -0.36
C THR A 81 14.97 9.89 -0.68
N LEU A 82 13.67 9.78 -0.39
CA LEU A 82 12.71 10.85 -0.64
C LEU A 82 12.77 11.98 0.40
N LEU A 83 13.46 11.77 1.52
CA LEU A 83 13.65 12.80 2.55
C LEU A 83 14.48 14.00 2.07
N GLN A 84 15.25 13.84 1.00
CA GLN A 84 16.14 14.86 0.43
C GLN A 84 15.54 15.61 -0.78
N GLU A 85 14.30 15.29 -1.17
CA GLU A 85 13.68 15.85 -2.39
C GLU A 85 13.28 17.32 -2.26
N ILE A 86 13.16 17.82 -1.03
CA ILE A 86 12.91 19.25 -0.73
C ILE A 86 13.86 19.64 0.40
N ASP A 87 14.58 20.75 0.22
CA ASP A 87 15.57 21.19 1.21
C ASP A 87 14.93 21.95 2.37
N ASP A 88 14.05 22.91 2.08
CA ASP A 88 13.41 23.77 3.08
C ASP A 88 12.12 23.12 3.59
N VAL A 89 12.24 22.42 4.73
CA VAL A 89 11.15 21.64 5.34
C VAL A 89 11.22 21.75 6.87
N ASP A 90 10.11 22.15 7.50
CA ASP A 90 10.03 22.25 8.96
C ASP A 90 10.01 20.89 9.63
N GLN A 91 9.23 19.95 9.10
CA GLN A 91 9.07 18.59 9.67
C GLN A 91 9.09 17.52 8.59
N ARG A 92 9.90 16.48 8.82
CA ARG A 92 10.01 15.33 7.94
C ARG A 92 9.45 14.07 8.59
N PHE A 93 8.63 13.36 7.83
CA PHE A 93 8.10 12.06 8.21
C PHE A 93 8.55 11.01 7.20
N LEU A 94 8.88 9.82 7.69
CA LEU A 94 9.09 8.65 6.85
C LEU A 94 7.98 7.64 7.15
N TRP A 95 7.03 7.51 6.22
CA TRP A 95 5.93 6.59 6.34
C TRP A 95 6.31 5.21 5.79
N LEU A 96 6.49 4.27 6.69
CA LEU A 96 7.06 2.95 6.43
C LEU A 96 6.00 1.95 6.01
N TRP A 97 6.29 1.21 4.94
CA TRP A 97 5.45 0.13 4.43
C TRP A 97 6.28 -1.12 4.14
N GLY A 98 5.71 -2.30 4.44
CA GLY A 98 6.37 -3.59 4.23
C GLY A 98 7.52 -3.87 5.19
N PRO A 99 8.40 -4.84 4.86
CA PRO A 99 9.55 -5.22 5.67
C PRO A 99 10.58 -4.09 5.77
N LEU A 100 11.17 -3.91 6.95
CA LEU A 100 12.06 -2.77 7.26
C LEU A 100 13.56 -3.07 7.15
N SER A 101 13.96 -4.29 6.78
CA SER A 101 15.35 -4.70 6.69
C SER A 101 16.21 -3.82 5.76
N PHE A 102 15.58 -3.20 4.75
CA PHE A 102 16.26 -2.28 3.84
C PHE A 102 16.82 -1.03 4.53
N LEU A 103 16.25 -0.63 5.66
CA LEU A 103 16.72 0.52 6.43
C LEU A 103 18.15 0.30 7.00
N ASN A 104 18.59 -0.95 7.16
CA ASN A 104 19.95 -1.27 7.60
C ASN A 104 21.04 -0.96 6.55
N LYS A 105 20.68 -0.63 5.32
CA LYS A 105 21.65 -0.26 4.29
C LYS A 105 22.33 1.06 4.66
N ALA A 106 23.66 1.12 4.58
CA ALA A 106 24.46 2.29 4.97
C ALA A 106 23.95 3.60 4.34
N LYS A 107 23.59 3.58 3.04
CA LYS A 107 23.03 4.74 2.35
C LYS A 107 21.72 5.27 2.96
N HIS A 108 20.89 4.39 3.54
CA HIS A 108 19.65 4.79 4.20
C HIS A 108 19.92 5.31 5.60
N GLN A 109 20.86 4.70 6.32
CA GLN A 109 21.29 5.17 7.64
C GLN A 109 21.83 6.62 7.59
N VAL A 110 22.64 6.93 6.57
CA VAL A 110 23.14 8.31 6.36
C VAL A 110 22.00 9.31 6.20
N LEU A 111 20.94 8.97 5.46
CA LEU A 111 19.79 9.84 5.26
C LEU A 111 18.93 9.97 6.52
N LEU A 112 18.72 8.87 7.24
CA LEU A 112 18.02 8.88 8.52
C LEU A 112 18.77 9.73 9.55
N ASP A 113 20.10 9.57 9.63
CA ASP A 113 20.94 10.35 10.55
C ASP A 113 20.97 11.85 10.20
N ARG A 114 20.95 12.18 8.89
CA ARG A 114 20.97 13.56 8.42
C ARG A 114 19.65 14.29 8.67
N TYR A 115 18.54 13.64 8.38
CA TYR A 115 17.22 14.29 8.37
C TYR A 115 16.40 14.04 9.64
N MET A 116 16.78 13.04 10.46
CA MET A 116 16.11 12.68 11.71
C MET A 116 14.56 12.70 11.60
N PRO A 117 13.98 12.00 10.61
CA PRO A 117 12.53 12.07 10.40
C PRO A 117 11.77 11.41 11.55
N THR A 118 10.51 11.82 11.76
CA THR A 118 9.58 11.02 12.55
C THR A 118 9.21 9.76 11.75
N LEU A 119 9.38 8.59 12.34
CA LEU A 119 9.08 7.30 11.72
C LEU A 119 7.62 6.92 11.96
N ILE A 120 6.87 6.68 10.89
CA ILE A 120 5.47 6.26 10.98
C ILE A 120 5.39 4.78 10.61
N TYR A 121 4.99 3.96 11.57
CA TYR A 121 4.78 2.52 11.42
C TYR A 121 3.30 2.19 11.24
N LEU A 122 2.99 1.09 10.54
CA LEU A 122 1.63 0.59 10.35
C LEU A 122 1.10 -0.18 11.54
N GLY A 123 1.97 -0.62 12.44
CA GLY A 123 1.59 -1.41 13.61
C GLY A 123 2.79 -1.82 14.45
N GLU A 124 2.51 -2.30 15.64
CA GLU A 124 3.52 -2.67 16.62
C GLU A 124 4.43 -3.83 16.15
N ILE A 125 3.90 -4.79 15.38
CA ILE A 125 4.69 -5.89 14.82
C ILE A 125 5.76 -5.34 13.88
N GLN A 126 5.38 -4.40 12.98
CA GLN A 126 6.32 -3.76 12.08
C GLN A 126 7.36 -2.96 12.85
N ARG A 127 6.95 -2.17 13.85
CA ARG A 127 7.87 -1.39 14.68
C ARG A 127 8.91 -2.29 15.35
N ARG A 128 8.49 -3.42 15.92
CA ARG A 128 9.39 -4.39 16.59
C ARG A 128 10.30 -5.17 15.63
N SER A 129 9.96 -5.20 14.34
CA SER A 129 10.74 -5.94 13.34
C SER A 129 12.09 -5.29 12.99
N TRP A 130 12.26 -4.02 13.37
CA TRP A 130 13.50 -3.28 13.14
C TRP A 130 13.95 -2.53 14.39
N LYS A 131 15.26 -2.61 14.65
CA LYS A 131 15.90 -1.91 15.77
C LYS A 131 16.83 -0.85 15.19
N PRO A 132 16.47 0.45 15.27
CA PRO A 132 17.34 1.52 14.84
C PRO A 132 18.57 1.61 15.75
N ASN A 133 19.69 2.09 15.19
CA ASN A 133 20.92 2.38 15.93
C ASN A 133 20.89 3.72 16.69
N ARG A 134 19.83 4.50 16.47
CA ARG A 134 19.56 5.79 17.17
C ARG A 134 18.11 5.86 17.62
N ILE A 135 17.83 6.81 18.49
CA ILE A 135 16.47 7.13 18.93
C ILE A 135 15.87 8.12 17.94
N TYR A 136 14.74 7.75 17.33
CA TYR A 136 13.92 8.61 16.47
C TYR A 136 12.61 8.95 17.18
N GLN A 137 11.98 10.02 16.73
CA GLN A 137 10.55 10.19 17.03
C GLN A 137 9.77 9.13 16.26
N GLU A 138 8.78 8.52 16.90
CA GLU A 138 8.02 7.41 16.32
C GLU A 138 6.53 7.59 16.56
N ALA A 139 5.74 7.15 15.59
CA ALA A 139 4.30 7.00 15.75
C ALA A 139 3.84 5.70 15.07
N ILE A 140 2.79 5.09 15.63
CA ILE A 140 2.08 3.99 15.01
C ILE A 140 0.75 4.53 14.51
N ILE A 141 0.56 4.49 13.19
CA ILE A 141 -0.68 4.91 12.55
C ILE A 141 -1.17 3.76 11.69
N VAL A 142 -2.18 3.07 12.18
CA VAL A 142 -2.80 1.96 11.45
C VAL A 142 -3.54 2.51 10.24
N PRO A 143 -3.40 1.93 9.06
CA PRO A 143 -4.16 2.36 7.88
C PRO A 143 -5.66 2.29 8.15
N GLY A 144 -6.37 3.32 7.69
CA GLY A 144 -7.83 3.40 7.81
C GLY A 144 -8.53 2.41 6.87
N VAL A 145 -9.81 2.19 7.14
CA VAL A 145 -10.74 1.45 6.30
C VAL A 145 -11.65 2.47 5.62
N ALA A 146 -12.00 2.25 4.36
CA ALA A 146 -12.90 3.15 3.64
C ALA A 146 -14.31 3.12 4.24
N ASP A 147 -14.97 4.29 4.29
CA ASP A 147 -16.30 4.47 4.90
C ASP A 147 -17.34 3.48 4.36
N ALA A 148 -17.26 3.11 3.08
CA ALA A 148 -18.13 2.10 2.48
C ALA A 148 -18.12 0.73 3.19
N TYR A 149 -17.05 0.41 3.94
CA TYR A 149 -16.99 -0.81 4.77
C TYR A 149 -17.51 -0.57 6.19
N LEU A 150 -17.51 0.68 6.66
CA LEU A 150 -17.99 1.05 7.99
C LEU A 150 -19.49 1.28 7.99
N ASP A 151 -20.02 1.84 6.89
CA ASP A 151 -21.43 2.18 6.73
C ASP A 151 -22.27 1.01 6.16
N PHE A 152 -21.63 -0.14 5.91
CA PHE A 152 -22.34 -1.30 5.38
C PHE A 152 -23.20 -1.95 6.48
N GLU A 153 -24.50 -1.85 6.32
CA GLU A 153 -25.46 -2.59 7.11
C GLU A 153 -25.79 -3.91 6.41
N SER A 154 -25.54 -5.03 7.09
CA SER A 154 -25.94 -6.35 6.62
C SER A 154 -27.34 -6.66 7.11
N ASP A 155 -28.25 -6.97 6.21
CA ASP A 155 -29.60 -7.50 6.51
C ASP A 155 -29.59 -9.02 6.78
N GLN A 156 -28.43 -9.67 6.63
CA GLN A 156 -28.26 -11.11 6.84
C GLN A 156 -27.78 -11.39 8.27
N SER A 157 -28.48 -12.26 8.95
CA SER A 157 -28.12 -12.70 10.31
C SER A 157 -26.82 -13.54 10.34
N GLU A 158 -26.58 -14.32 9.28
CA GLU A 158 -25.35 -15.11 9.10
C GLU A 158 -24.80 -14.92 7.68
N PRO A 159 -23.54 -14.53 7.52
CA PRO A 159 -22.93 -14.48 6.20
C PRO A 159 -22.77 -15.90 5.65
N PRO A 160 -22.89 -16.09 4.31
CA PRO A 160 -22.57 -17.37 3.70
C PRO A 160 -21.12 -17.77 4.01
N PRO A 161 -20.77 -19.05 4.04
CA PRO A 161 -19.40 -19.51 4.30
C PRO A 161 -18.48 -19.23 3.09
N VAL A 162 -18.31 -17.99 2.75
CA VAL A 162 -17.48 -17.50 1.64
C VAL A 162 -16.28 -16.75 2.18
N ALA A 163 -15.10 -17.30 1.94
CA ALA A 163 -13.85 -16.60 2.17
C ALA A 163 -13.45 -15.82 0.91
N ILE A 164 -12.91 -14.62 1.10
CA ILE A 164 -12.46 -13.75 0.01
C ILE A 164 -10.97 -13.48 0.17
N THR A 165 -10.19 -13.63 -0.91
CA THR A 165 -8.82 -13.16 -0.96
C THR A 165 -8.58 -12.24 -2.14
N THR A 166 -7.90 -11.12 -1.89
CA THR A 166 -7.43 -10.16 -2.89
C THR A 166 -5.91 -10.07 -2.91
N THR A 167 -5.25 -11.02 -2.23
CA THR A 167 -3.79 -11.06 -2.11
C THR A 167 -3.16 -11.26 -3.48
N HIS A 168 -2.09 -10.49 -3.75
CA HIS A 168 -1.31 -10.70 -4.97
C HIS A 168 -0.68 -12.10 -4.94
N PRO A 169 -0.68 -12.88 -6.05
CA PRO A 169 -0.18 -14.26 -6.07
C PRO A 169 1.21 -14.47 -5.47
N ARG A 170 2.12 -13.49 -5.57
CA ARG A 170 3.45 -13.53 -4.92
C ARG A 170 3.44 -13.36 -3.40
N HIS A 171 2.30 -13.03 -2.81
CA HIS A 171 2.19 -12.76 -1.38
C HIS A 171 1.32 -13.83 -0.73
N GLU A 172 1.94 -14.96 -0.35
CA GLU A 172 1.32 -16.03 0.45
C GLU A 172 0.06 -16.71 -0.15
N MET A 173 -0.25 -16.48 -1.44
CA MET A 173 -1.38 -17.15 -2.09
C MET A 173 -1.24 -18.68 -2.03
N HIS A 174 -0.01 -19.18 -2.16
CA HIS A 174 0.30 -20.59 -2.06
C HIS A 174 -0.15 -21.19 -0.72
N GLU A 175 0.11 -20.50 0.38
CA GLU A 175 -0.26 -20.91 1.71
C GLU A 175 -1.77 -20.85 1.94
N ILE A 176 -2.44 -19.82 1.39
CA ILE A 176 -3.90 -19.72 1.41
C ILE A 176 -4.54 -20.89 0.69
N LEU A 177 -4.05 -21.23 -0.50
CA LEU A 177 -4.56 -22.35 -1.28
C LEU A 177 -4.29 -23.70 -0.59
N ARG A 178 -3.11 -23.89 0.02
CA ARG A 178 -2.78 -25.08 0.78
C ARG A 178 -3.76 -25.27 1.96
N LEU A 179 -3.93 -24.26 2.79
CA LEU A 179 -4.88 -24.27 3.89
C LEU A 179 -6.32 -24.57 3.41
N TRP A 180 -6.70 -23.94 2.30
CA TRP A 180 -8.02 -24.15 1.73
C TRP A 180 -8.25 -25.61 1.32
N VAL A 181 -7.33 -26.15 0.52
CA VAL A 181 -7.46 -27.49 -0.07
C VAL A 181 -7.27 -28.60 0.97
N ASP A 182 -6.32 -28.43 1.89
CA ASP A 182 -5.91 -29.51 2.79
C ASP A 182 -6.67 -29.49 4.13
N GLU A 183 -7.17 -28.32 4.55
CA GLU A 183 -7.74 -28.20 5.90
C GLU A 183 -9.18 -27.66 5.91
N ILE A 184 -9.49 -26.59 5.14
CA ILE A 184 -10.81 -25.95 5.26
C ILE A 184 -11.87 -26.71 4.48
N ARG A 185 -11.64 -26.92 3.20
CA ARG A 185 -12.59 -27.56 2.29
C ARG A 185 -12.98 -28.98 2.70
N PRO A 186 -12.06 -29.87 3.14
CA PRO A 186 -12.40 -31.22 3.56
C PRO A 186 -13.30 -31.28 4.80
N ASN A 187 -13.26 -30.23 5.62
CA ASN A 187 -14.05 -30.11 6.84
C ASN A 187 -15.31 -29.24 6.67
N ASN A 188 -15.50 -28.62 5.52
CA ASN A 188 -16.65 -27.76 5.22
C ASN A 188 -16.93 -27.75 3.71
N ASP A 189 -17.77 -28.65 3.26
CA ASP A 189 -18.12 -28.86 1.86
C ASP A 189 -18.96 -27.72 1.24
N HIS A 190 -19.56 -26.87 2.07
CA HIS A 190 -20.34 -25.71 1.64
C HIS A 190 -19.49 -24.44 1.55
N ALA A 191 -18.26 -24.44 2.07
CA ALA A 191 -17.40 -23.28 2.03
C ALA A 191 -16.92 -22.99 0.62
N GLN A 192 -16.84 -21.68 0.29
CA GLN A 192 -16.32 -21.18 -0.98
C GLN A 192 -15.14 -20.25 -0.76
N LEU A 193 -14.15 -20.32 -1.65
CA LEU A 193 -13.04 -19.37 -1.70
C LEU A 193 -13.12 -18.54 -2.99
N HIS A 194 -13.37 -17.26 -2.84
CA HIS A 194 -13.37 -16.31 -3.94
C HIS A 194 -12.01 -15.62 -4.04
N ILE A 195 -11.30 -15.82 -5.15
CA ILE A 195 -9.98 -15.25 -5.40
C ILE A 195 -10.10 -14.12 -6.41
N TYR A 196 -9.86 -12.90 -5.99
CA TYR A 196 -9.85 -11.71 -6.85
C TYR A 196 -8.41 -11.38 -7.25
N SER A 197 -7.98 -11.80 -8.43
CA SER A 197 -6.62 -11.61 -8.94
C SER A 197 -6.64 -11.34 -10.45
N THR A 198 -6.14 -10.19 -10.87
CA THR A 198 -6.01 -9.83 -12.28
C THR A 198 -5.07 -10.76 -13.04
N SER A 199 -4.03 -11.27 -12.39
CA SER A 199 -3.10 -12.23 -12.98
C SER A 199 -3.76 -13.59 -13.23
N LEU A 200 -4.52 -14.11 -12.28
CA LEU A 200 -5.26 -15.35 -12.43
C LEU A 200 -6.41 -15.22 -13.44
N SER A 201 -7.10 -14.08 -13.47
CA SER A 201 -8.12 -13.82 -14.51
C SER A 201 -7.51 -13.82 -15.90
N ARG A 202 -6.37 -13.11 -16.10
CA ARG A 202 -5.66 -13.11 -17.37
C ARG A 202 -5.22 -14.52 -17.78
N TRP A 203 -4.66 -15.30 -16.86
CA TRP A 203 -4.32 -16.69 -17.15
C TRP A 203 -5.52 -17.51 -17.61
N ARG A 204 -6.68 -17.37 -16.95
CA ARG A 204 -7.91 -18.08 -17.33
C ARG A 204 -8.36 -17.69 -18.74
N ASP A 205 -8.23 -16.42 -19.12
CA ASP A 205 -8.68 -15.90 -20.41
C ASP A 205 -7.71 -16.21 -21.55
N THR A 206 -6.40 -16.21 -21.29
CA THR A 206 -5.35 -16.26 -22.33
C THR A 206 -4.41 -17.45 -22.22
N GLY A 207 -4.43 -18.20 -21.13
CA GLY A 207 -3.45 -19.23 -20.81
C GLY A 207 -2.09 -18.68 -20.33
N ASP A 208 -1.91 -17.35 -20.31
CA ASP A 208 -0.66 -16.68 -19.91
C ASP A 208 -0.77 -16.11 -18.50
N ILE A 209 -0.04 -16.69 -17.57
CA ILE A 209 0.04 -16.19 -16.19
C ILE A 209 1.27 -15.28 -15.96
N GLY A 210 2.18 -15.22 -16.95
CA GLY A 210 3.53 -14.70 -16.75
C GLY A 210 4.41 -15.67 -15.93
N ASN A 211 5.70 -15.56 -16.06
CA ASN A 211 6.70 -16.52 -15.57
C ASN A 211 6.77 -16.71 -14.04
N ASP A 212 5.90 -16.05 -13.28
CA ASP A 212 6.09 -15.92 -11.82
C ASP A 212 5.11 -16.76 -10.97
N PHE A 213 4.16 -17.49 -11.59
CA PHE A 213 3.06 -18.15 -10.87
C PHE A 213 2.67 -19.53 -11.38
N ASP A 214 3.53 -20.16 -12.20
CA ASP A 214 3.23 -21.47 -12.79
C ASP A 214 2.99 -22.56 -11.72
N ASP A 215 3.62 -22.45 -10.58
CA ASP A 215 3.46 -23.34 -9.42
C ASP A 215 2.11 -23.20 -8.70
N LEU A 216 1.44 -22.07 -8.85
CA LEU A 216 0.10 -21.88 -8.27
C LEU A 216 -1.03 -22.52 -9.07
N ILE A 217 -0.86 -22.67 -10.39
CA ILE A 217 -1.90 -23.18 -11.28
C ILE A 217 -2.43 -24.56 -10.86
N PRO A 218 -1.59 -25.57 -10.56
CA PRO A 218 -2.06 -26.87 -10.12
C PRO A 218 -2.91 -26.79 -8.85
N MET A 219 -2.58 -25.88 -7.92
CA MET A 219 -3.32 -25.69 -6.68
C MET A 219 -4.67 -24.99 -6.91
N VAL A 220 -4.71 -23.97 -7.78
CA VAL A 220 -5.95 -23.31 -8.19
C VAL A 220 -6.89 -24.32 -8.84
N LEU A 221 -6.40 -25.13 -9.79
CA LEU A 221 -7.19 -26.16 -10.44
C LEU A 221 -7.65 -27.26 -9.48
N LYS A 222 -6.83 -27.61 -8.49
CA LYS A 222 -7.24 -28.53 -7.42
C LYS A 222 -8.34 -27.95 -6.55
N SER A 223 -8.25 -26.65 -6.22
CA SER A 223 -9.27 -25.95 -5.42
C SER A 223 -10.61 -25.79 -6.15
N GLU A 224 -10.61 -25.73 -7.47
CA GLU A 224 -11.84 -25.68 -8.30
C GLU A 224 -12.57 -27.04 -8.42
N LYS A 225 -11.84 -28.14 -8.26
CA LYS A 225 -12.39 -29.50 -8.35
C LYS A 225 -12.89 -30.07 -7.02
N CYS A 226 -12.62 -29.39 -5.95
CA CYS A 226 -13.08 -29.71 -4.60
C CYS A 226 -14.40 -28.96 -4.28
#